data_3e1ca8eceb6ea8415aa4a03278e20e7d
#
_entry.id   3e1ca8eceb6ea8415aa4a03278e20e7d
#
_cell.length_a   1.000
_cell.length_b   1.000
_cell.length_c   1.000
_cell.angle_alpha   90.00
_cell.angle_beta   90.00
_cell.angle_gamma   90.00
#
_symmetry.space_group_name_H-M   'P 1'
#
loop_
_entity.id
_entity.type
_entity.pdbx_description
1 polymer ?
#
loop_
_entity_poly.entity_id
_entity_poly.type
_entity_poly.pdbx_seq_one_letter_code
_entity_poly.pdbx_strand_id
1 'polypeptide(L)'
;MKSHQKNNVQKVVLVISDLHLSAGKMIKGKRNLLEDFHYDNELIDFLNYYSAGDYFEVEVELVINGDFLDFLAVPYVEYYDDEFWSESAAMAKLRLIMKAHRGVLEALKTFLTRPLKKIVYIIGNHDAEFVFESLKAEFLSFFGEHASKFILSNSISIHIPVKGVCIQHGHQYERAHHFDQENAVIETLNGEKYFIPPWGSYYVTNVINKYKQERSFINAVRPIKHFIIHGIIFDTFFTLRFLLSNFYYFVMVRFWHFYMIKRSVRQVLGDLFRELELFQDYESLTREFFEDHQDTKVLIVGHTHNPTLRIFNDGTIFINTGTWTRMVNLDFGQWNNGNVLTYAKVLVKKKDFELEDFDKNVEVDLKHWMGINNLPYSEYH
;
A
#
# COMPACT_ATOMS: atom_id res chain seq x y z
N MET A 1 -9.80 -38.45 9.83
CA MET A 1 -8.70 -37.63 10.30
C MET A 1 -7.44 -38.02 9.53
N LYS A 2 -7.16 -37.36 8.43
CA LYS A 2 -5.86 -37.49 7.73
C LYS A 2 -4.89 -36.57 8.45
N SER A 3 -3.85 -37.14 9.06
CA SER A 3 -2.72 -36.41 9.55
C SER A 3 -2.10 -35.70 8.35
N HIS A 4 -2.39 -34.40 8.19
CA HIS A 4 -1.67 -33.59 7.24
C HIS A 4 -0.19 -33.67 7.62
N GLN A 5 0.62 -34.13 6.68
CA GLN A 5 2.07 -34.06 6.72
C GLN A 5 2.43 -32.69 7.29
N LYS A 6 3.09 -32.68 8.46
CA LYS A 6 3.80 -31.49 8.92
C LYS A 6 4.81 -31.16 7.81
N ASN A 7 4.37 -30.33 6.88
CA ASN A 7 5.28 -29.75 5.91
C ASN A 7 6.37 -29.10 6.73
N ASN A 8 7.61 -29.40 6.41
CA ASN A 8 8.81 -28.95 7.11
C ASN A 8 9.06 -27.46 6.81
N VAL A 9 8.05 -26.62 7.08
CA VAL A 9 8.07 -25.17 6.81
C VAL A 9 8.86 -24.52 7.92
N GLN A 10 9.98 -23.91 7.55
CA GLN A 10 10.84 -23.19 8.49
C GLN A 10 10.41 -21.74 8.69
N LYS A 11 9.87 -21.11 7.63
CA LYS A 11 9.46 -19.71 7.67
C LYS A 11 8.24 -19.46 6.76
N VAL A 12 7.37 -18.59 7.21
CA VAL A 12 6.25 -18.05 6.44
C VAL A 12 6.44 -16.53 6.32
N VAL A 13 6.35 -16.01 5.12
CA VAL A 13 6.29 -14.56 4.88
C VAL A 13 4.88 -14.22 4.40
N LEU A 14 4.26 -13.27 5.07
CA LEU A 14 2.93 -12.75 4.73
C LEU A 14 3.12 -11.32 4.27
N VAL A 15 2.62 -10.99 3.09
CA VAL A 15 2.75 -9.64 2.53
C VAL A 15 1.36 -9.05 2.33
N ILE A 16 1.09 -7.95 3.01
CA ILE A 16 -0.12 -7.13 2.88
C ILE A 16 0.29 -5.72 2.44
N SER A 17 -0.52 -5.05 1.66
CA SER A 17 -0.29 -3.67 1.24
C SER A 17 -1.59 -2.88 1.09
N ASP A 18 -1.49 -1.58 0.95
CA ASP A 18 -2.59 -0.70 0.54
C ASP A 18 -3.84 -0.85 1.42
N LEU A 19 -3.66 -0.77 2.74
CA LEU A 19 -4.73 -0.85 3.71
C LEU A 19 -5.40 0.52 3.92
N HIS A 20 -4.62 1.61 3.84
CA HIS A 20 -5.08 2.98 3.96
C HIS A 20 -5.86 3.29 5.25
N LEU A 21 -5.31 2.89 6.40
CA LEU A 21 -5.85 3.27 7.70
C LEU A 21 -5.73 4.78 7.88
N SER A 22 -6.87 5.48 8.01
CA SER A 22 -6.92 6.92 8.20
C SER A 22 -7.47 7.29 9.59
N ALA A 23 -8.18 8.39 9.71
CA ALA A 23 -8.66 8.88 11.01
C ALA A 23 -9.93 8.19 11.53
N GLY A 24 -10.32 7.06 10.95
CA GLY A 24 -11.48 6.24 11.32
C GLY A 24 -12.80 6.72 10.73
N LYS A 25 -13.82 5.88 10.86
CA LYS A 25 -15.17 6.09 10.29
C LYS A 25 -15.89 7.32 10.81
N MET A 26 -15.54 7.76 12.02
CA MET A 26 -16.20 8.86 12.71
C MET A 26 -15.18 9.82 13.31
N ILE A 27 -15.30 11.12 13.00
CA ILE A 27 -14.50 12.19 13.57
C ILE A 27 -15.43 13.22 14.22
N LYS A 28 -15.25 13.49 15.52
CA LYS A 28 -16.07 14.45 16.28
C LYS A 28 -17.59 14.22 16.07
N GLY A 29 -18.03 12.95 16.01
CA GLY A 29 -19.43 12.58 15.82
C GLY A 29 -19.96 12.69 14.39
N LYS A 30 -19.15 13.06 13.42
CA LYS A 30 -19.51 13.11 11.99
C LYS A 30 -18.83 11.97 11.23
N ARG A 31 -19.54 11.46 10.20
CA ARG A 31 -18.97 10.44 9.30
C ARG A 31 -17.77 10.99 8.55
N ASN A 32 -16.67 10.27 8.59
CA ASN A 32 -15.48 10.56 7.80
C ASN A 32 -15.57 9.83 6.45
N LEU A 33 -15.76 10.58 5.38
CA LEU A 33 -15.87 10.04 4.02
C LEU A 33 -14.51 9.78 3.37
N LEU A 34 -13.42 10.18 4.03
CA LEU A 34 -12.05 9.93 3.55
C LEU A 34 -11.50 8.58 4.04
N GLU A 35 -12.14 7.95 5.05
CA GLU A 35 -11.75 6.63 5.53
C GLU A 35 -12.12 5.54 4.53
N ASP A 36 -11.12 4.85 4.01
CA ASP A 36 -11.30 3.72 3.07
C ASP A 36 -11.16 2.35 3.74
N PHE A 37 -10.44 2.27 4.87
CA PHE A 37 -10.27 1.04 5.61
C PHE A 37 -11.44 0.75 6.55
N HIS A 38 -12.02 -0.43 6.41
CA HIS A 38 -13.21 -0.83 7.19
C HIS A 38 -13.10 -2.25 7.76
N TYR A 39 -11.92 -2.86 7.72
CA TYR A 39 -11.67 -4.29 7.98
C TYR A 39 -10.77 -4.52 9.20
N ASP A 40 -10.93 -3.69 10.26
CA ASP A 40 -10.16 -3.81 11.50
C ASP A 40 -10.27 -5.22 12.09
N ASN A 41 -11.49 -5.78 12.17
CA ASN A 41 -11.73 -7.09 12.74
C ASN A 41 -11.11 -8.21 11.92
N GLU A 42 -11.22 -8.13 10.59
CA GLU A 42 -10.64 -9.10 9.65
C GLU A 42 -9.11 -9.10 9.73
N LEU A 43 -8.50 -7.93 9.90
CA LEU A 43 -7.05 -7.82 10.09
C LEU A 43 -6.60 -8.38 11.45
N ILE A 44 -7.35 -8.10 12.51
CA ILE A 44 -7.12 -8.68 13.85
C ILE A 44 -7.21 -10.21 13.77
N ASP A 45 -8.23 -10.76 13.13
CA ASP A 45 -8.40 -12.20 12.94
C ASP A 45 -7.27 -12.82 12.13
N PHE A 46 -6.82 -12.14 11.07
CA PHE A 46 -5.67 -12.54 10.26
C PHE A 46 -4.39 -12.65 11.09
N LEU A 47 -4.10 -11.64 11.90
CA LEU A 47 -2.93 -11.61 12.78
C LEU A 47 -2.99 -12.71 13.85
N ASN A 48 -4.17 -12.92 14.44
CA ASN A 48 -4.40 -13.98 15.42
C ASN A 48 -4.21 -15.36 14.81
N TYR A 49 -4.73 -15.60 13.61
CA TYR A 49 -4.59 -16.87 12.90
C TYR A 49 -3.12 -17.22 12.65
N TYR A 50 -2.34 -16.26 12.11
CA TYR A 50 -0.93 -16.48 11.78
C TYR A 50 0.04 -16.37 12.97
N SER A 51 -0.45 -16.12 14.18
CA SER A 51 0.35 -16.10 15.41
C SER A 51 0.03 -17.25 16.37
N ALA A 52 -0.94 -18.11 16.05
CA ALA A 52 -1.43 -19.18 16.91
C ALA A 52 -1.49 -20.54 16.17
N GLY A 53 -1.98 -21.57 16.85
CA GLY A 53 -2.17 -22.89 16.27
C GLY A 53 -0.92 -23.44 15.59
N ASP A 54 -1.09 -23.89 14.34
CA ASP A 54 0.01 -24.47 13.54
C ASP A 54 1.16 -23.47 13.27
N TYR A 55 0.89 -22.16 13.37
CA TYR A 55 1.89 -21.12 13.16
C TYR A 55 2.60 -20.69 14.45
N PHE A 56 2.23 -21.18 15.62
CA PHE A 56 2.78 -20.72 16.89
C PHE A 56 4.31 -20.89 16.96
N GLU A 57 4.82 -22.06 16.60
CA GLU A 57 6.25 -22.40 16.62
C GLU A 57 6.96 -22.19 15.27
N VAL A 58 6.25 -21.66 14.25
CA VAL A 58 6.82 -21.35 12.95
C VAL A 58 7.30 -19.90 12.93
N GLU A 59 8.43 -19.61 12.29
CA GLU A 59 8.82 -18.23 12.03
C GLU A 59 7.82 -17.60 11.07
N VAL A 60 7.14 -16.52 11.51
CA VAL A 60 6.25 -15.74 10.66
C VAL A 60 6.73 -14.31 10.59
N GLU A 61 7.02 -13.87 9.40
CA GLU A 61 7.36 -12.50 9.07
C GLU A 61 6.18 -11.85 8.35
N LEU A 62 5.60 -10.83 8.99
CA LEU A 62 4.61 -9.97 8.36
C LEU A 62 5.32 -8.80 7.68
N VAL A 63 5.16 -8.69 6.37
CA VAL A 63 5.62 -7.54 5.60
C VAL A 63 4.44 -6.65 5.30
N ILE A 64 4.44 -5.45 5.88
CA ILE A 64 3.54 -4.36 5.55
C ILE A 64 4.19 -3.60 4.40
N ASN A 65 3.69 -3.84 3.20
CA ASN A 65 4.33 -3.39 1.97
C ASN A 65 3.77 -2.06 1.47
N GLY A 66 3.86 -1.02 2.31
CA GLY A 66 3.45 0.35 2.02
C GLY A 66 1.96 0.62 2.08
N ASP A 67 1.62 1.89 2.19
CA ASP A 67 0.25 2.41 2.22
C ASP A 67 -0.62 1.73 3.29
N PHE A 68 0.00 1.41 4.44
CA PHE A 68 -0.71 0.89 5.60
C PHE A 68 -1.48 1.99 6.30
N LEU A 69 -0.80 3.13 6.56
CA LEU A 69 -1.43 4.34 7.06
C LEU A 69 -1.70 5.30 5.90
N ASP A 70 -2.80 6.04 5.95
CA ASP A 70 -3.13 7.06 4.95
C ASP A 70 -3.10 8.46 5.56
N PHE A 71 -1.94 9.08 5.55
CA PHE A 71 -1.78 10.46 6.00
C PHE A 71 -2.45 11.47 5.07
N LEU A 72 -2.61 11.13 3.78
CA LEU A 72 -3.24 12.01 2.80
C LEU A 72 -4.75 12.11 3.00
N ALA A 73 -5.38 11.05 3.55
CA ALA A 73 -6.83 10.98 3.77
C ALA A 73 -7.26 11.41 5.19
N VAL A 74 -6.35 11.90 6.02
CA VAL A 74 -6.73 12.45 7.32
C VAL A 74 -7.30 13.85 7.12
N PRO A 75 -8.57 14.10 7.50
CA PRO A 75 -9.12 15.44 7.45
C PRO A 75 -8.49 16.30 8.55
N TYR A 76 -7.38 16.91 8.22
CA TYR A 76 -6.70 17.86 9.08
C TYR A 76 -7.33 19.22 8.83
N VAL A 77 -8.22 19.59 9.74
CA VAL A 77 -9.04 20.78 9.63
C VAL A 77 -8.18 21.99 9.93
N GLU A 78 -8.21 23.01 9.06
CA GLU A 78 -7.62 24.33 9.24
C GLU A 78 -6.15 24.51 8.82
N TYR A 79 -5.55 23.54 8.10
CA TYR A 79 -4.23 23.77 7.52
C TYR A 79 -4.33 24.24 6.07
N TYR A 80 -3.74 25.37 5.80
CA TYR A 80 -3.42 25.80 4.46
C TYR A 80 -2.33 24.88 3.90
N ASP A 81 -2.27 24.77 2.57
CA ASP A 81 -1.56 23.70 1.84
C ASP A 81 -0.16 23.34 2.37
N ASP A 82 0.65 24.32 2.74
CA ASP A 82 2.04 24.05 3.16
C ASP A 82 2.14 23.46 4.59
N GLU A 83 1.29 23.92 5.51
CA GLU A 83 1.30 23.42 6.89
C GLU A 83 0.87 21.97 7.00
N PHE A 84 0.07 21.46 6.05
CA PHE A 84 -0.35 20.07 5.99
C PHE A 84 0.85 19.10 5.91
N TRP A 85 1.97 19.56 5.35
CA TRP A 85 3.18 18.77 5.12
C TRP A 85 4.24 18.97 6.22
N SER A 86 3.95 19.75 7.25
CA SER A 86 4.84 19.93 8.39
C SER A 86 4.94 18.67 9.26
N GLU A 87 6.07 18.51 9.96
CA GLU A 87 6.29 17.43 10.92
C GLU A 87 5.24 17.46 12.04
N SER A 88 4.85 18.65 12.49
CA SER A 88 3.81 18.82 13.51
C SER A 88 2.43 18.37 13.02
N ALA A 89 2.06 18.67 11.79
CA ALA A 89 0.83 18.20 11.17
C ALA A 89 0.86 16.67 10.99
N ALA A 90 1.97 16.13 10.50
CA ALA A 90 2.15 14.68 10.34
C ALA A 90 2.02 13.94 11.68
N MET A 91 2.59 14.50 12.78
CA MET A 91 2.45 13.94 14.12
C MET A 91 0.99 13.95 14.60
N ALA A 92 0.27 15.04 14.37
CA ALA A 92 -1.14 15.12 14.73
C ALA A 92 -2.01 14.12 13.93
N LYS A 93 -1.74 13.98 12.62
CA LYS A 93 -2.38 12.96 11.77
C LYS A 93 -2.10 11.56 12.29
N LEU A 94 -0.83 11.23 12.58
CA LEU A 94 -0.44 9.93 13.13
C LEU A 94 -1.22 9.57 14.39
N ARG A 95 -1.33 10.50 15.33
CA ARG A 95 -2.08 10.28 16.59
C ARG A 95 -3.57 10.04 16.35
N LEU A 96 -4.17 10.70 15.36
CA LEU A 96 -5.57 10.45 14.98
C LEU A 96 -5.74 9.04 14.42
N ILE A 97 -4.87 8.61 13.51
CA ILE A 97 -4.87 7.26 12.93
C ILE A 97 -4.69 6.20 14.02
N MET A 98 -3.65 6.34 14.85
CA MET A 98 -3.35 5.39 15.94
C MET A 98 -4.51 5.26 16.93
N LYS A 99 -5.20 6.38 17.22
CA LYS A 99 -6.40 6.38 18.08
C LYS A 99 -7.56 5.66 17.41
N ALA A 100 -7.80 5.90 16.12
CA ALA A 100 -8.92 5.34 15.39
C ALA A 100 -8.81 3.81 15.25
N HIS A 101 -7.61 3.33 14.93
CA HIS A 101 -7.31 1.92 14.67
C HIS A 101 -6.51 1.26 15.81
N ARG A 102 -6.76 1.71 17.04
CA ARG A 102 -6.05 1.20 18.22
C ARG A 102 -6.14 -0.33 18.34
N GLY A 103 -7.28 -0.92 18.02
CA GLY A 103 -7.48 -2.37 18.05
C GLY A 103 -6.52 -3.13 17.12
N VAL A 104 -6.28 -2.59 15.93
CA VAL A 104 -5.31 -3.13 14.97
C VAL A 104 -3.89 -3.04 15.53
N LEU A 105 -3.51 -1.89 16.11
CA LEU A 105 -2.18 -1.71 16.70
C LEU A 105 -1.95 -2.65 17.89
N GLU A 106 -2.95 -2.86 18.75
CA GLU A 106 -2.89 -3.83 19.85
C GLU A 106 -2.75 -5.28 19.33
N ALA A 107 -3.40 -5.60 18.19
CA ALA A 107 -3.25 -6.90 17.56
C ALA A 107 -1.84 -7.10 16.97
N LEU A 108 -1.27 -6.08 16.31
CA LEU A 108 0.13 -6.10 15.84
C LEU A 108 1.10 -6.27 17.02
N LYS A 109 0.86 -5.57 18.13
CA LYS A 109 1.64 -5.72 19.36
C LYS A 109 1.52 -7.14 19.92
N THR A 110 0.31 -7.69 19.98
CA THR A 110 0.06 -9.06 20.43
C THR A 110 0.77 -10.08 19.53
N PHE A 111 0.74 -9.88 18.21
CA PHE A 111 1.50 -10.69 17.25
C PHE A 111 2.98 -10.71 17.60
N LEU A 112 3.59 -9.57 17.91
CA LEU A 112 5.01 -9.46 18.27
C LEU A 112 5.37 -10.09 19.63
N THR A 113 4.39 -10.26 20.55
CA THR A 113 4.62 -10.97 21.83
C THR A 113 4.89 -12.46 21.59
N ARG A 114 4.38 -13.03 20.49
CA ARG A 114 4.52 -14.44 20.18
C ARG A 114 5.97 -14.78 19.76
N PRO A 115 6.43 -16.02 20.02
CA PRO A 115 7.76 -16.43 19.59
C PRO A 115 7.87 -16.42 18.07
N LEU A 116 9.07 -16.15 17.56
CA LEU A 116 9.41 -16.21 16.13
C LEU A 116 8.51 -15.33 15.22
N LYS A 117 7.96 -14.24 15.76
CA LYS A 117 7.18 -13.27 14.99
C LYS A 117 7.94 -11.97 14.86
N LYS A 118 7.91 -11.39 13.66
CA LYS A 118 8.47 -10.08 13.36
C LYS A 118 7.64 -9.36 12.31
N ILE A 119 7.76 -8.04 12.26
CA ILE A 119 7.11 -7.18 11.29
C ILE A 119 8.19 -6.38 10.56
N VAL A 120 8.07 -6.28 9.25
CA VAL A 120 8.85 -5.38 8.40
C VAL A 120 7.86 -4.43 7.72
N TYR A 121 8.09 -3.13 7.84
CA TYR A 121 7.28 -2.10 7.23
C TYR A 121 8.09 -1.36 6.17
N ILE A 122 7.68 -1.47 4.93
CA ILE A 122 8.17 -0.71 3.78
C ILE A 122 7.27 0.51 3.64
N ILE A 123 7.85 1.70 3.53
CA ILE A 123 7.09 2.95 3.40
C ILE A 123 6.56 3.07 1.97
N GLY A 124 5.25 3.36 1.83
CA GLY A 124 4.60 3.67 0.57
C GLY A 124 4.50 5.18 0.32
N ASN A 125 3.67 5.59 -0.63
CA ASN A 125 3.48 7.01 -0.93
C ASN A 125 2.38 7.69 -0.10
N HIS A 126 1.44 6.94 0.49
CA HIS A 126 0.42 7.47 1.41
C HIS A 126 0.89 7.55 2.87
N ASP A 127 1.94 6.84 3.21
CA ASP A 127 2.58 6.88 4.52
C ASP A 127 4.02 7.44 4.47
N ALA A 128 4.29 8.24 3.44
CA ALA A 128 5.58 8.86 3.17
C ALA A 128 6.05 9.79 4.29
N GLU A 129 5.16 10.33 5.13
CA GLU A 129 5.50 11.16 6.29
C GLU A 129 6.33 10.40 7.34
N PHE A 130 6.44 9.08 7.24
CA PHE A 130 7.43 8.34 8.03
C PHE A 130 8.89 8.63 7.68
N VAL A 131 9.18 9.50 6.73
CA VAL A 131 10.52 10.11 6.57
C VAL A 131 10.95 10.92 7.79
N PHE A 132 9.99 11.42 8.60
CA PHE A 132 10.31 12.06 9.88
C PHE A 132 10.63 11.03 10.95
N GLU A 133 11.84 11.12 11.53
CA GLU A 133 12.29 10.20 12.58
C GLU A 133 11.43 10.27 13.84
N SER A 134 10.89 11.45 14.17
CA SER A 134 9.98 11.63 15.32
C SER A 134 8.69 10.83 15.17
N LEU A 135 8.13 10.72 13.95
CA LEU A 135 6.93 9.93 13.68
C LEU A 135 7.21 8.45 13.84
N LYS A 136 8.35 7.97 13.34
CA LYS A 136 8.76 6.57 13.55
C LYS A 136 8.92 6.25 15.02
N ALA A 137 9.60 7.13 15.76
CA ALA A 137 9.80 6.97 17.18
C ALA A 137 8.46 6.92 17.95
N GLU A 138 7.52 7.83 17.66
CA GLU A 138 6.17 7.85 18.26
C GLU A 138 5.42 6.56 17.93
N PHE A 139 5.40 6.15 16.68
CA PHE A 139 4.71 4.92 16.23
C PHE A 139 5.31 3.67 16.89
N LEU A 140 6.63 3.53 16.88
CA LEU A 140 7.31 2.37 17.45
C LEU A 140 7.23 2.34 18.98
N SER A 141 7.11 3.49 19.66
CA SER A 141 6.93 3.58 21.11
C SER A 141 5.70 2.81 21.61
N PHE A 142 4.65 2.71 20.77
CA PHE A 142 3.43 1.96 21.07
C PHE A 142 3.72 0.47 21.35
N PHE A 143 4.72 -0.10 20.68
CA PHE A 143 5.07 -1.52 20.79
C PHE A 143 5.93 -1.83 22.02
N GLY A 144 6.50 -0.82 22.69
CA GLY A 144 7.27 -0.97 23.94
C GLY A 144 8.47 -1.90 23.76
N GLU A 145 8.61 -2.89 24.63
CA GLU A 145 9.73 -3.87 24.61
C GLU A 145 9.79 -4.71 23.31
N HIS A 146 8.69 -4.79 22.56
CA HIS A 146 8.62 -5.54 21.30
C HIS A 146 8.99 -4.70 20.09
N ALA A 147 9.27 -3.39 20.26
CA ALA A 147 9.64 -2.49 19.15
C ALA A 147 10.84 -2.99 18.33
N SER A 148 11.78 -3.71 18.95
CA SER A 148 12.93 -4.29 18.25
C SER A 148 12.58 -5.36 17.21
N LYS A 149 11.37 -5.94 17.29
CA LYS A 149 10.85 -6.91 16.32
C LYS A 149 10.04 -6.24 15.20
N PHE A 150 9.84 -4.93 15.28
CA PHE A 150 9.14 -4.11 14.28
C PHE A 150 10.17 -3.25 13.54
N ILE A 151 10.49 -3.63 12.31
CA ILE A 151 11.50 -2.96 11.49
C ILE A 151 10.78 -1.94 10.59
N LEU A 152 10.99 -0.66 10.87
CA LEU A 152 10.49 0.48 10.09
C LEU A 152 11.66 1.42 9.83
N SER A 153 12.11 1.53 8.57
CA SER A 153 13.28 2.31 8.21
C SER A 153 13.12 2.96 6.83
N ASN A 154 13.62 4.17 6.69
CA ASN A 154 13.68 4.88 5.40
C ASN A 154 14.61 4.20 4.39
N SER A 155 15.59 3.43 4.85
CA SER A 155 16.53 2.74 3.96
C SER A 155 15.96 1.45 3.35
N ILE A 156 14.77 1.00 3.80
CA ILE A 156 14.14 -0.21 3.28
C ILE A 156 13.16 0.17 2.18
N SER A 157 13.65 0.34 0.96
CA SER A 157 12.80 0.43 -0.24
C SER A 157 12.54 -0.95 -0.86
N ILE A 158 13.44 -1.90 -0.62
CA ILE A 158 13.40 -3.28 -1.11
C ILE A 158 13.67 -4.21 0.07
N HIS A 159 12.79 -5.20 0.28
CA HIS A 159 12.97 -6.24 1.28
C HIS A 159 13.13 -7.61 0.65
N ILE A 160 14.16 -8.34 1.05
CA ILE A 160 14.47 -9.70 0.56
C ILE A 160 14.34 -10.66 1.76
N PRO A 161 13.14 -11.22 2.01
CA PRO A 161 12.91 -12.10 3.16
C PRO A 161 13.59 -13.47 3.04
N VAL A 162 13.84 -13.90 1.82
CA VAL A 162 14.53 -15.12 1.42
C VAL A 162 15.14 -14.93 0.04
N LYS A 163 16.25 -15.63 -0.25
CA LYS A 163 16.93 -15.58 -1.54
C LYS A 163 15.94 -15.82 -2.69
N GLY A 164 15.94 -14.94 -3.68
CA GLY A 164 15.08 -15.00 -4.86
C GLY A 164 13.70 -14.34 -4.70
N VAL A 165 13.31 -13.87 -3.51
CA VAL A 165 12.05 -13.12 -3.30
C VAL A 165 12.35 -11.66 -3.00
N CYS A 166 11.85 -10.77 -3.82
CA CYS A 166 11.98 -9.32 -3.67
C CYS A 166 10.59 -8.71 -3.39
N ILE A 167 10.51 -7.85 -2.39
CA ILE A 167 9.28 -7.15 -1.99
C ILE A 167 9.55 -5.65 -2.00
N GLN A 168 8.71 -4.90 -2.66
CA GLN A 168 8.74 -3.44 -2.69
C GLN A 168 7.33 -2.88 -2.90
N HIS A 169 7.07 -1.64 -2.48
CA HIS A 169 5.70 -1.12 -2.58
C HIS A 169 5.24 -0.96 -4.03
N GLY A 170 6.04 -0.35 -4.89
CA GLY A 170 5.72 -0.18 -6.31
C GLY A 170 5.51 1.29 -6.73
N HIS A 171 5.33 2.24 -5.80
CA HIS A 171 5.19 3.67 -6.10
C HIS A 171 6.40 4.27 -6.83
N GLN A 172 7.58 3.69 -6.65
CA GLN A 172 8.82 4.13 -7.28
C GLN A 172 8.81 3.99 -8.81
N TYR A 173 7.94 3.17 -9.36
CA TYR A 173 7.74 3.02 -10.81
C TYR A 173 6.87 4.13 -11.41
N GLU A 174 6.13 4.87 -10.58
CA GLU A 174 5.28 5.97 -11.02
C GLU A 174 5.87 7.33 -10.65
N ARG A 175 6.21 8.14 -11.63
CA ARG A 175 6.76 9.50 -11.40
C ARG A 175 5.85 10.40 -10.56
N ALA A 176 4.56 10.16 -10.60
CA ALA A 176 3.57 10.90 -9.82
C ALA A 176 3.74 10.68 -8.31
N HIS A 177 4.21 9.51 -7.94
CA HIS A 177 4.27 9.03 -6.55
C HIS A 177 5.69 8.79 -6.04
N HIS A 178 6.66 8.87 -6.96
CA HIS A 178 8.07 8.69 -6.60
C HIS A 178 8.59 9.87 -5.77
N PHE A 179 9.24 9.57 -4.66
CA PHE A 179 9.97 10.52 -3.82
C PHE A 179 11.28 9.90 -3.31
N ASP A 180 12.27 10.75 -3.07
CA ASP A 180 13.54 10.35 -2.49
C ASP A 180 13.41 10.37 -0.97
N GLN A 181 13.36 9.20 -0.34
CA GLN A 181 13.15 9.07 1.10
C GLN A 181 14.26 9.74 1.93
N GLU A 182 15.48 9.82 1.42
CA GLU A 182 16.62 10.43 2.13
C GLU A 182 16.61 11.97 2.08
N ASN A 183 16.11 12.53 0.97
CA ASN A 183 16.12 13.98 0.70
C ASN A 183 14.72 14.60 0.68
N ALA A 184 13.71 13.89 1.16
CA ALA A 184 12.32 14.36 1.14
C ALA A 184 11.97 15.36 2.25
N VAL A 185 12.88 15.70 3.15
CA VAL A 185 12.64 16.63 4.26
C VAL A 185 13.47 17.89 4.08
N ILE A 186 12.83 19.05 4.19
CA ILE A 186 13.49 20.34 4.29
C ILE A 186 13.29 20.92 5.68
N GLU A 187 14.28 21.63 6.19
CA GLU A 187 14.23 22.35 7.44
C GLU A 187 14.27 23.86 7.17
N THR A 188 13.33 24.58 7.75
CA THR A 188 13.27 26.05 7.66
C THR A 188 14.25 26.71 8.60
N LEU A 189 14.49 28.02 8.43
CA LEU A 189 15.33 28.80 9.32
C LEU A 189 14.88 28.81 10.79
N ASN A 190 13.61 28.54 11.03
CA ASN A 190 13.01 28.44 12.38
C ASN A 190 13.11 27.04 12.99
N GLY A 191 13.74 26.09 12.29
CA GLY A 191 13.86 24.69 12.73
C GLY A 191 12.60 23.82 12.49
N GLU A 192 11.60 24.36 11.79
CA GLU A 192 10.44 23.58 11.38
C GLU A 192 10.77 22.70 10.17
N LYS A 193 10.34 21.45 10.22
CA LYS A 193 10.59 20.47 9.15
C LYS A 193 9.33 20.22 8.33
N TYR A 194 9.52 20.13 7.02
CA TYR A 194 8.46 19.88 6.06
C TYR A 194 8.84 18.71 5.15
N PHE A 195 7.87 17.86 4.88
CA PHE A 195 7.97 16.84 3.85
C PHE A 195 7.77 17.49 2.48
N ILE A 196 8.59 17.11 1.51
CA ILE A 196 8.42 17.49 0.09
C ILE A 196 7.66 16.37 -0.61
N PRO A 197 6.32 16.45 -0.71
CA PRO A 197 5.55 15.36 -1.29
C PRO A 197 5.71 15.31 -2.81
N PRO A 198 5.57 14.13 -3.41
CA PRO A 198 5.43 14.03 -4.85
C PRO A 198 4.14 14.72 -5.31
N TRP A 199 4.08 15.11 -6.59
CA TRP A 199 2.93 15.86 -7.09
C TRP A 199 1.61 15.08 -7.02
N GLY A 200 1.67 13.75 -7.06
CA GLY A 200 0.51 12.88 -6.87
C GLY A 200 -0.14 13.03 -5.50
N SER A 201 0.64 13.26 -4.44
CA SER A 201 0.12 13.51 -3.09
C SER A 201 -0.67 14.83 -3.04
N TYR A 202 -0.19 15.88 -3.68
CA TYR A 202 -0.95 17.13 -3.84
C TYR A 202 -2.25 16.92 -4.65
N TYR A 203 -2.21 16.06 -5.67
CA TYR A 203 -3.40 15.73 -6.45
C TYR A 203 -4.43 15.00 -5.58
N VAL A 204 -4.02 14.03 -4.76
CA VAL A 204 -4.91 13.33 -3.84
C VAL A 204 -5.54 14.31 -2.86
N THR A 205 -4.77 15.17 -2.20
CA THR A 205 -5.28 16.09 -1.19
C THR A 205 -6.15 17.20 -1.79
N ASN A 206 -5.75 17.78 -2.92
CA ASN A 206 -6.42 18.95 -3.51
C ASN A 206 -7.56 18.62 -4.47
N VAL A 207 -7.56 17.44 -5.07
CA VAL A 207 -8.60 17.03 -6.01
C VAL A 207 -9.39 15.84 -5.48
N ILE A 208 -8.77 14.69 -5.31
CA ILE A 208 -9.49 13.45 -4.98
C ILE A 208 -10.27 13.60 -3.66
N ASN A 209 -9.64 14.06 -2.59
CA ASN A 209 -10.29 14.19 -1.29
C ASN A 209 -11.49 15.16 -1.30
N LYS A 210 -11.43 16.24 -2.07
CA LYS A 210 -12.57 17.16 -2.24
C LYS A 210 -13.78 16.46 -2.87
N TYR A 211 -13.54 15.70 -3.92
CA TYR A 211 -14.61 14.98 -4.62
C TYR A 211 -15.09 13.75 -3.85
N LYS A 212 -14.21 13.11 -3.03
CA LYS A 212 -14.62 12.04 -2.10
C LYS A 212 -15.64 12.50 -1.06
N GLN A 213 -15.58 13.76 -0.62
CA GLN A 213 -16.59 14.31 0.29
C GLN A 213 -17.99 14.38 -0.33
N GLU A 214 -18.11 14.39 -1.66
CA GLU A 214 -19.37 14.35 -2.36
C GLU A 214 -19.76 12.93 -2.82
N ARG A 215 -18.76 12.14 -3.25
CA ARG A 215 -18.91 10.78 -3.77
C ARG A 215 -17.78 9.91 -3.21
N SER A 216 -17.99 9.32 -2.05
CA SER A 216 -16.96 8.57 -1.29
C SER A 216 -16.32 7.40 -2.04
N PHE A 217 -16.94 6.95 -3.12
CA PHE A 217 -16.46 5.81 -3.91
C PHE A 217 -15.57 6.20 -5.10
N ILE A 218 -15.25 7.48 -5.29
CA ILE A 218 -14.60 7.97 -6.53
C ILE A 218 -13.24 7.34 -6.81
N ASN A 219 -12.47 7.02 -5.76
CA ASN A 219 -11.17 6.34 -5.85
C ASN A 219 -11.28 4.80 -5.85
N ALA A 220 -12.46 4.26 -5.53
CA ALA A 220 -12.70 2.83 -5.36
C ALA A 220 -13.23 2.14 -6.62
N VAL A 221 -13.70 2.90 -7.62
CA VAL A 221 -14.36 2.33 -8.81
C VAL A 221 -13.34 1.96 -9.89
N ARG A 222 -13.47 0.75 -10.42
CA ARG A 222 -12.66 0.24 -11.54
C ARG A 222 -13.54 -0.41 -12.60
N PRO A 223 -13.19 -0.39 -13.89
CA PRO A 223 -12.18 0.48 -14.50
C PRO A 223 -12.60 1.96 -14.49
N ILE A 224 -11.64 2.87 -14.37
CA ILE A 224 -11.90 4.34 -14.38
C ILE A 224 -12.65 4.79 -15.64
N LYS A 225 -12.36 4.16 -16.78
CA LYS A 225 -13.07 4.44 -18.06
C LYS A 225 -14.59 4.25 -17.93
N HIS A 226 -15.02 3.14 -17.32
CA HIS A 226 -16.47 2.88 -17.11
C HIS A 226 -17.07 3.84 -16.10
N PHE A 227 -16.35 4.20 -15.04
CA PHE A 227 -16.77 5.24 -14.10
C PHE A 227 -17.04 6.57 -14.82
N ILE A 228 -16.14 7.02 -15.70
CA ILE A 228 -16.31 8.27 -16.46
C ILE A 228 -17.52 8.16 -17.41
N ILE A 229 -17.65 7.08 -18.18
CA ILE A 229 -18.76 6.89 -19.13
C ILE A 229 -20.11 6.88 -18.39
N HIS A 230 -20.24 6.07 -17.35
CA HIS A 230 -21.46 6.02 -16.55
C HIS A 230 -21.74 7.35 -15.84
N GLY A 231 -20.70 8.02 -15.34
CA GLY A 231 -20.83 9.32 -14.71
C GLY A 231 -21.32 10.40 -15.67
N ILE A 232 -20.88 10.41 -16.94
CA ILE A 232 -21.41 11.33 -17.97
C ILE A 232 -22.88 11.06 -18.22
N ILE A 233 -23.33 9.80 -18.16
CA ILE A 233 -24.74 9.45 -18.46
C ILE A 233 -25.64 9.72 -17.24
N PHE A 234 -25.23 9.35 -16.03
CA PHE A 234 -26.09 9.32 -14.84
C PHE A 234 -25.82 10.44 -13.83
N ASP A 235 -24.62 11.07 -13.84
CA ASP A 235 -24.24 12.18 -12.95
C ASP A 235 -23.36 13.19 -13.73
N THR A 236 -23.91 13.69 -14.82
CA THR A 236 -23.21 14.50 -15.84
C THR A 236 -22.52 15.72 -15.24
N PHE A 237 -23.25 16.50 -14.42
CA PHE A 237 -22.72 17.74 -13.85
C PHE A 237 -21.52 17.50 -12.92
N PHE A 238 -21.63 16.51 -12.02
CA PHE A 238 -20.54 16.11 -11.15
C PHE A 238 -19.32 15.63 -11.97
N THR A 239 -19.56 14.76 -12.94
CA THR A 239 -18.49 14.16 -13.75
C THR A 239 -17.78 15.20 -14.61
N LEU A 240 -18.51 16.12 -15.24
CA LEU A 240 -17.86 17.21 -15.98
C LEU A 240 -17.05 18.14 -15.09
N ARG A 241 -17.57 18.50 -13.91
CA ARG A 241 -16.83 19.29 -12.92
C ARG A 241 -15.57 18.57 -12.43
N PHE A 242 -15.68 17.27 -12.19
CA PHE A 242 -14.53 16.43 -11.81
C PHE A 242 -13.48 16.40 -12.92
N LEU A 243 -13.88 16.15 -14.17
CA LEU A 243 -12.96 16.14 -15.32
C LEU A 243 -12.31 17.50 -15.57
N LEU A 244 -13.05 18.60 -15.45
CA LEU A 244 -12.52 19.96 -15.58
C LEU A 244 -11.52 20.27 -14.47
N SER A 245 -11.80 19.88 -13.22
CA SER A 245 -10.86 20.05 -12.10
C SER A 245 -9.58 19.24 -12.30
N ASN A 246 -9.69 18.00 -12.80
CA ASN A 246 -8.53 17.18 -13.13
C ASN A 246 -7.70 17.82 -14.24
N PHE A 247 -8.34 18.29 -15.30
CA PHE A 247 -7.68 18.96 -16.41
C PHE A 247 -6.97 20.25 -15.94
N TYR A 248 -7.69 21.08 -15.18
CA TYR A 248 -7.15 22.32 -14.62
C TYR A 248 -5.92 22.05 -13.74
N TYR A 249 -6.04 21.09 -12.80
CA TYR A 249 -4.93 20.73 -11.90
C TYR A 249 -3.74 20.21 -12.69
N PHE A 250 -3.99 19.33 -13.64
CA PHE A 250 -2.96 18.77 -14.50
C PHE A 250 -2.21 19.87 -15.28
N VAL A 251 -2.95 20.80 -15.92
CA VAL A 251 -2.36 21.93 -16.64
C VAL A 251 -1.56 22.84 -15.71
N MET A 252 -2.10 23.17 -14.52
CA MET A 252 -1.43 24.03 -13.55
C MET A 252 -0.13 23.40 -13.04
N VAL A 253 -0.15 22.13 -12.63
CA VAL A 253 1.04 21.43 -12.15
C VAL A 253 2.10 21.35 -13.25
N ARG A 254 1.71 21.05 -14.49
CA ARG A 254 2.63 20.95 -15.63
C ARG A 254 3.16 22.31 -16.06
N PHE A 255 2.32 23.35 -16.10
CA PHE A 255 2.75 24.70 -16.44
C PHE A 255 3.67 25.29 -15.36
N TRP A 256 3.34 25.10 -14.08
CA TRP A 256 4.18 25.51 -12.97
C TRP A 256 5.56 24.81 -13.01
N HIS A 257 5.55 23.52 -13.23
CA HIS A 257 6.76 22.71 -13.35
C HIS A 257 7.62 23.14 -14.56
N PHE A 258 6.97 23.44 -15.69
CA PHE A 258 7.62 23.98 -16.87
C PHE A 258 8.29 25.34 -16.60
N TYR A 259 7.55 26.24 -15.93
CA TYR A 259 8.04 27.59 -15.66
C TYR A 259 9.18 27.61 -14.66
N MET A 260 9.11 26.80 -13.60
CA MET A 260 10.11 26.77 -12.53
C MET A 260 11.39 26.03 -12.90
N ILE A 261 11.33 24.99 -13.74
CA ILE A 261 12.49 24.11 -14.04
C ILE A 261 13.14 24.43 -15.39
N LYS A 262 12.65 25.43 -16.13
CA LYS A 262 13.16 25.84 -17.46
C LYS A 262 13.30 24.69 -18.46
N ARG A 263 12.43 23.67 -18.42
CA ARG A 263 12.40 22.56 -19.38
C ARG A 263 11.70 22.97 -20.68
N SER A 264 12.07 22.32 -21.78
CA SER A 264 11.41 22.57 -23.07
C SER A 264 10.03 21.93 -23.13
N VAL A 265 9.08 22.53 -23.86
CA VAL A 265 7.71 22.00 -24.08
C VAL A 265 7.78 20.55 -24.62
N ARG A 266 8.77 20.24 -25.44
CA ARG A 266 8.98 18.91 -26.02
C ARG A 266 9.32 17.86 -24.96
N GLN A 267 10.10 18.23 -23.94
CA GLN A 267 10.43 17.35 -22.80
C GLN A 267 9.19 17.11 -21.92
N VAL A 268 8.40 18.17 -21.65
CA VAL A 268 7.17 18.04 -20.87
C VAL A 268 6.14 17.15 -21.56
N LEU A 269 5.99 17.30 -22.89
CA LEU A 269 5.11 16.41 -23.67
C LEU A 269 5.64 14.97 -23.72
N GLY A 270 6.95 14.77 -23.88
CA GLY A 270 7.57 13.45 -23.82
C GLY A 270 7.37 12.76 -22.47
N ASP A 271 7.52 13.50 -21.37
CA ASP A 271 7.25 12.99 -20.02
C ASP A 271 5.78 12.65 -19.83
N LEU A 272 4.87 13.47 -20.38
CA LEU A 272 3.43 13.21 -20.37
C LEU A 272 3.05 11.90 -21.09
N PHE A 273 3.59 11.69 -22.30
CA PHE A 273 3.33 10.46 -23.04
C PHE A 273 3.88 9.24 -22.29
N ARG A 274 5.07 9.32 -21.70
CA ARG A 274 5.63 8.26 -20.86
C ARG A 274 4.78 7.95 -19.63
N GLU A 275 4.20 8.98 -18.98
CA GLU A 275 3.30 8.77 -17.83
C GLU A 275 1.97 8.13 -18.26
N LEU A 276 1.43 8.48 -19.43
CA LEU A 276 0.25 7.81 -19.97
C LEU A 276 0.56 6.35 -20.38
N GLU A 277 1.77 6.06 -20.87
CA GLU A 277 2.23 4.70 -21.14
C GLU A 277 2.42 3.88 -19.87
N LEU A 278 2.93 4.48 -18.79
CA LEU A 278 3.08 3.81 -17.49
C LEU A 278 1.75 3.35 -16.89
N PHE A 279 0.66 4.05 -17.16
CA PHE A 279 -0.68 3.58 -16.79
C PHE A 279 -1.15 2.35 -17.59
N GLN A 280 -0.49 2.01 -18.69
CA GLN A 280 -0.92 0.94 -19.58
C GLN A 280 -0.14 -0.37 -19.41
N ASP A 281 1.12 -0.36 -18.94
CA ASP A 281 1.97 -1.55 -18.96
C ASP A 281 2.89 -1.73 -17.74
N TYR A 282 2.27 -2.08 -16.60
CA TYR A 282 2.99 -2.54 -15.42
C TYR A 282 3.82 -3.82 -15.70
N GLU A 283 3.51 -4.53 -16.79
CA GLU A 283 4.19 -5.73 -17.22
C GLU A 283 5.56 -5.42 -17.83
N SER A 284 5.70 -4.32 -18.58
CA SER A 284 6.99 -3.91 -19.12
C SER A 284 7.98 -3.50 -18.03
N LEU A 285 7.49 -2.78 -17.01
CA LEU A 285 8.30 -2.37 -15.86
C LEU A 285 8.81 -3.56 -15.05
N THR A 286 7.97 -4.60 -14.90
CA THR A 286 8.37 -5.81 -14.19
C THR A 286 9.40 -6.63 -14.95
N ARG A 287 9.37 -6.63 -16.30
CA ARG A 287 10.41 -7.27 -17.12
C ARG A 287 11.75 -6.55 -16.95
N GLU A 288 11.76 -5.22 -17.05
CA GLU A 288 12.98 -4.42 -16.83
C GLU A 288 13.55 -4.70 -15.44
N PHE A 289 12.69 -4.82 -14.40
CA PHE A 289 13.14 -5.18 -13.06
C PHE A 289 13.87 -6.55 -13.03
N PHE A 290 13.30 -7.59 -13.65
CA PHE A 290 13.92 -8.92 -13.66
C PHE A 290 15.20 -8.98 -14.52
N GLU A 291 15.30 -8.17 -15.57
CA GLU A 291 16.53 -8.02 -16.36
C GLU A 291 17.66 -7.42 -15.53
N ASP A 292 17.35 -6.43 -14.69
CA ASP A 292 18.32 -5.76 -13.80
C ASP A 292 18.65 -6.59 -12.55
N HIS A 293 17.74 -7.49 -12.12
CA HIS A 293 17.84 -8.26 -10.88
C HIS A 293 17.76 -9.77 -11.16
N GLN A 294 18.75 -10.31 -11.84
CA GLN A 294 18.77 -11.73 -12.28
C GLN A 294 18.71 -12.76 -11.16
N ASP A 295 19.07 -12.37 -9.92
CA ASP A 295 18.95 -13.21 -8.72
C ASP A 295 17.53 -13.24 -8.14
N THR A 296 16.58 -12.52 -8.75
CA THR A 296 15.18 -12.48 -8.31
C THR A 296 14.33 -13.44 -9.12
N LYS A 297 13.59 -14.31 -8.43
CA LYS A 297 12.59 -15.23 -9.00
C LYS A 297 11.16 -14.73 -8.79
N VAL A 298 10.93 -13.99 -7.72
CA VAL A 298 9.60 -13.48 -7.35
C VAL A 298 9.70 -12.01 -7.01
N LEU A 299 8.88 -11.19 -7.66
CA LEU A 299 8.67 -9.80 -7.32
C LEU A 299 7.27 -9.62 -6.77
N ILE A 300 7.16 -9.11 -5.53
CA ILE A 300 5.89 -8.80 -4.87
C ILE A 300 5.77 -7.29 -4.70
N VAL A 301 4.66 -6.73 -5.20
CA VAL A 301 4.35 -5.29 -5.11
C VAL A 301 2.94 -5.04 -4.59
N GLY A 302 2.61 -3.79 -4.33
CA GLY A 302 1.27 -3.24 -4.03
C GLY A 302 0.91 -2.09 -4.97
N HIS A 303 0.49 -0.95 -4.39
CA HIS A 303 0.32 0.36 -4.98
C HIS A 303 -0.84 0.52 -5.99
N THR A 304 -1.00 -0.39 -6.93
CA THR A 304 -2.04 -0.25 -7.96
C THR A 304 -3.43 -0.72 -7.52
N HIS A 305 -3.53 -1.34 -6.33
CA HIS A 305 -4.75 -1.93 -5.77
C HIS A 305 -5.37 -3.06 -6.62
N ASN A 306 -4.67 -3.57 -7.61
CA ASN A 306 -5.17 -4.61 -8.52
C ASN A 306 -4.50 -5.96 -8.23
N PRO A 307 -5.15 -6.87 -7.49
CA PRO A 307 -4.55 -8.15 -7.15
C PRO A 307 -4.24 -8.94 -8.42
N THR A 308 -2.98 -9.31 -8.58
CA THR A 308 -2.51 -9.98 -9.79
C THR A 308 -1.44 -11.01 -9.44
N LEU A 309 -1.52 -12.18 -10.03
CA LEU A 309 -0.46 -13.18 -10.02
C LEU A 309 -0.15 -13.55 -11.46
N ARG A 310 1.09 -13.42 -11.88
CA ARG A 310 1.57 -13.81 -13.20
C ARG A 310 2.82 -14.64 -13.10
N ILE A 311 2.87 -15.72 -13.87
CA ILE A 311 4.04 -16.57 -14.03
C ILE A 311 4.51 -16.37 -15.47
N PHE A 312 5.75 -15.92 -15.65
CA PHE A 312 6.34 -15.71 -16.96
C PHE A 312 6.95 -17.00 -17.51
N ASN A 313 7.26 -17.00 -18.82
CA ASN A 313 7.78 -18.19 -19.51
C ASN A 313 9.15 -18.67 -19.00
N ASP A 314 9.93 -17.76 -18.39
CA ASP A 314 11.22 -18.03 -17.76
C ASP A 314 11.11 -18.54 -16.32
N GLY A 315 9.87 -18.71 -15.82
CA GLY A 315 9.57 -19.17 -14.47
C GLY A 315 9.59 -18.05 -13.40
N THR A 316 9.86 -16.79 -13.78
CA THR A 316 9.75 -15.67 -12.83
C THR A 316 8.29 -15.39 -12.48
N ILE A 317 8.05 -14.90 -11.27
CA ILE A 317 6.70 -14.68 -10.73
C ILE A 317 6.54 -13.22 -10.34
N PHE A 318 5.50 -12.59 -10.85
CA PHE A 318 5.06 -11.27 -10.42
C PHE A 318 3.76 -11.38 -9.61
N ILE A 319 3.74 -10.71 -8.45
CA ILE A 319 2.54 -10.62 -7.60
C ILE A 319 2.28 -9.16 -7.25
N ASN A 320 1.05 -8.72 -7.48
CA ASN A 320 0.52 -7.54 -6.82
C ASN A 320 -0.46 -7.98 -5.73
N THR A 321 -0.23 -7.54 -4.50
CA THR A 321 -1.04 -7.97 -3.34
C THR A 321 -2.45 -7.37 -3.32
N GLY A 322 -2.74 -6.43 -4.20
CA GLY A 322 -4.05 -5.75 -4.22
C GLY A 322 -4.21 -4.76 -3.09
N THR A 323 -5.38 -4.69 -2.50
CA THR A 323 -5.71 -3.76 -1.42
C THR A 323 -6.68 -4.36 -0.42
N TRP A 324 -6.69 -3.82 0.81
CA TRP A 324 -7.71 -4.13 1.84
C TRP A 324 -8.76 -3.01 1.97
N THR A 325 -8.84 -2.13 0.97
CA THR A 325 -9.93 -1.14 0.88
C THR A 325 -11.11 -1.68 0.07
N ARG A 326 -12.24 -1.02 0.19
CA ARG A 326 -13.42 -1.37 -0.59
C ARG A 326 -13.22 -0.98 -2.05
N MET A 327 -13.27 -1.95 -2.96
CA MET A 327 -13.24 -1.71 -4.40
C MET A 327 -14.61 -2.03 -5.04
N VAL A 328 -15.00 -1.24 -6.04
CA VAL A 328 -16.23 -1.42 -6.81
C VAL A 328 -15.85 -1.70 -8.26
N ASN A 329 -16.13 -2.92 -8.73
CA ASN A 329 -15.89 -3.28 -10.11
C ASN A 329 -17.16 -3.06 -10.93
N LEU A 330 -17.06 -2.27 -12.00
CA LEU A 330 -18.15 -1.99 -12.94
C LEU A 330 -18.18 -2.94 -14.14
N ASP A 331 -17.27 -3.91 -14.23
CA ASP A 331 -17.29 -4.90 -15.31
C ASP A 331 -18.37 -5.94 -15.05
N PHE A 332 -19.34 -6.02 -15.95
CA PHE A 332 -20.50 -6.94 -15.87
C PHE A 332 -20.13 -8.43 -15.93
N GLY A 333 -18.89 -8.77 -16.29
CA GLY A 333 -18.40 -10.14 -16.35
C GLY A 333 -17.82 -10.68 -15.04
N GLN A 334 -17.57 -9.84 -14.06
CA GLN A 334 -17.01 -10.23 -12.77
C GLN A 334 -18.01 -9.97 -11.64
N TRP A 335 -18.79 -10.97 -11.30
CA TRP A 335 -19.80 -10.92 -10.23
C TRP A 335 -19.18 -10.93 -8.82
N ASN A 336 -17.91 -10.53 -8.64
CA ASN A 336 -17.30 -10.41 -7.34
C ASN A 336 -17.56 -9.03 -6.73
N ASN A 337 -18.81 -8.80 -6.28
CA ASN A 337 -19.15 -7.73 -5.35
C ASN A 337 -18.65 -8.01 -3.90
N GLY A 338 -17.76 -8.96 -3.72
CA GLY A 338 -17.11 -9.26 -2.45
C GLY A 338 -15.81 -8.48 -2.33
N ASN A 339 -15.65 -7.80 -1.21
CA ASN A 339 -14.35 -7.21 -0.86
C ASN A 339 -13.32 -8.33 -0.72
N VAL A 340 -12.34 -8.34 -1.58
CA VAL A 340 -11.32 -9.39 -1.64
C VAL A 340 -10.11 -8.89 -0.88
N LEU A 341 -9.94 -9.36 0.38
CA LEU A 341 -8.79 -9.03 1.20
C LEU A 341 -7.62 -9.94 0.79
N THR A 342 -6.81 -9.45 -0.14
CA THR A 342 -5.71 -10.25 -0.72
C THR A 342 -4.39 -10.03 0.02
N TYR A 343 -3.56 -11.08 0.02
CA TYR A 343 -2.21 -11.05 0.55
C TYR A 343 -1.35 -12.07 -0.18
N ALA A 344 -0.06 -11.81 -0.31
CA ALA A 344 0.88 -12.82 -0.78
C ALA A 344 1.38 -13.66 0.40
N LYS A 345 1.52 -14.97 0.16
CA LYS A 345 2.05 -15.93 1.12
C LYS A 345 3.24 -16.66 0.53
N VAL A 346 4.38 -16.55 1.19
CA VAL A 346 5.61 -17.25 0.82
C VAL A 346 5.90 -18.29 1.90
N LEU A 347 5.97 -19.56 1.50
CA LEU A 347 6.35 -20.67 2.37
C LEU A 347 7.78 -21.06 2.08
N VAL A 348 8.63 -21.05 3.09
CA VAL A 348 10.05 -21.42 2.99
C VAL A 348 10.26 -22.73 3.73
N LYS A 349 10.57 -23.80 3.00
CA LYS A 349 10.84 -25.14 3.52
C LYS A 349 12.24 -25.24 4.09
N LYS A 350 13.21 -24.60 3.42
CA LYS A 350 14.61 -24.52 3.84
C LYS A 350 15.10 -23.09 3.59
N LYS A 351 15.84 -22.51 4.55
CA LYS A 351 16.32 -21.12 4.43
C LYS A 351 17.60 -21.00 3.61
N ASP A 352 18.49 -21.98 3.75
CA ASP A 352 19.78 -22.00 3.05
C ASP A 352 19.68 -22.94 1.84
N PHE A 353 19.60 -22.37 0.65
CA PHE A 353 19.53 -23.09 -0.63
C PHE A 353 20.19 -22.27 -1.74
N GLU A 354 20.62 -22.97 -2.81
CA GLU A 354 21.05 -22.30 -4.04
C GLU A 354 19.85 -21.91 -4.89
N LEU A 355 20.01 -20.87 -5.75
CA LEU A 355 18.89 -20.31 -6.52
C LEU A 355 18.25 -21.31 -7.48
N GLU A 356 19.03 -22.29 -7.96
CA GLU A 356 18.55 -23.40 -8.80
C GLU A 356 17.57 -24.33 -8.09
N ASP A 357 17.62 -24.36 -6.74
CA ASP A 357 16.72 -25.16 -5.90
C ASP A 357 15.54 -24.30 -5.36
N PHE A 358 15.31 -23.11 -5.89
CA PHE A 358 14.25 -22.20 -5.43
C PHE A 358 12.88 -22.89 -5.39
N ASP A 359 12.44 -23.48 -6.49
CA ASP A 359 11.10 -24.10 -6.62
C ASP A 359 10.88 -25.30 -5.67
N LYS A 360 11.96 -25.94 -5.21
CA LYS A 360 11.88 -27.02 -4.23
C LYS A 360 11.69 -26.50 -2.80
N ASN A 361 12.20 -25.31 -2.52
CA ASN A 361 12.33 -24.76 -1.16
C ASN A 361 11.35 -23.61 -0.88
N VAL A 362 10.82 -22.96 -1.89
CA VAL A 362 9.94 -21.78 -1.77
C VAL A 362 8.66 -22.00 -2.55
N GLU A 363 7.53 -21.82 -1.90
CA GLU A 363 6.20 -21.80 -2.53
C GLU A 363 5.61 -20.40 -2.36
N VAL A 364 5.03 -19.84 -3.42
CA VAL A 364 4.48 -18.48 -3.42
C VAL A 364 3.08 -18.49 -3.97
N ASP A 365 2.15 -17.86 -3.24
CA ASP A 365 0.75 -17.79 -3.60
C ASP A 365 0.19 -16.39 -3.35
N LEU A 366 -0.76 -15.98 -4.17
CA LEU A 366 -1.68 -14.87 -3.87
C LEU A 366 -2.97 -15.46 -3.28
N LYS A 367 -3.29 -15.10 -2.04
CA LYS A 367 -4.40 -15.64 -1.25
C LYS A 367 -5.45 -14.59 -0.96
N HIS A 368 -6.67 -15.06 -0.67
CA HIS A 368 -7.74 -14.26 -0.10
C HIS A 368 -7.90 -14.58 1.39
N TRP A 369 -8.06 -13.56 2.21
CA TRP A 369 -8.48 -13.73 3.59
C TRP A 369 -10.01 -13.75 3.67
N MET A 370 -10.57 -14.87 4.06
CA MET A 370 -12.02 -15.08 4.15
C MET A 370 -12.53 -15.13 5.60
N GLY A 371 -11.63 -14.89 6.56
CA GLY A 371 -11.92 -15.03 7.98
C GLY A 371 -11.83 -16.49 8.48
N ILE A 372 -11.59 -16.63 9.79
CA ILE A 372 -11.41 -17.95 10.43
C ILE A 372 -12.66 -18.83 10.28
N ASN A 373 -13.84 -18.22 10.37
CA ASN A 373 -15.12 -18.95 10.35
C ASN A 373 -15.52 -19.47 8.95
N ASN A 374 -14.87 -18.98 7.89
CA ASN A 374 -15.18 -19.35 6.51
C ASN A 374 -14.17 -20.35 5.92
N LEU A 375 -13.07 -20.65 6.62
CA LEU A 375 -12.04 -21.56 6.13
C LEU A 375 -12.56 -22.96 5.76
N PRO A 376 -13.47 -23.60 6.54
CA PRO A 376 -14.02 -24.90 6.16
C PRO A 376 -14.87 -24.86 4.89
N TYR A 377 -15.46 -23.72 4.56
CA TYR A 377 -16.33 -23.56 3.39
C TYR A 377 -15.53 -23.36 2.09
N SER A 378 -14.34 -22.79 2.19
CA SER A 378 -13.44 -22.55 1.04
C SER A 378 -12.74 -23.83 0.55
N GLU A 379 -12.72 -24.90 1.33
CA GLU A 379 -12.15 -26.19 0.93
C GLU A 379 -13.11 -27.02 0.05
N TYR A 380 -14.36 -26.61 -0.11
CA TYR A 380 -15.39 -27.30 -0.89
C TYR A 380 -15.66 -26.65 -2.26
N HIS A 381 -14.93 -25.62 -2.62
CA HIS A 381 -15.01 -24.94 -3.93
C HIS A 381 -13.58 -24.88 -4.56
#